data_9215c055fe8f2ff151e599f52cdc48f6
#
_entry.id   9215c055fe8f2ff151e599f52cdc48f6
#
_cell.length_a   1.000
_cell.length_b   1.000
_cell.length_c   1.000
_cell.angle_alpha   90.00
_cell.angle_beta   90.00
_cell.angle_gamma   90.00
#
_symmetry.space_group_name_H-M   'P 1'
#
loop_
_entity.id
_entity.type
_entity.pdbx_description
1 polymer ?
#
loop_
_entity_poly.entity_id
_entity_poly.type
_entity_poly.pdbx_seq_one_letter_code
_entity_poly.pdbx_strand_id
1 'polypeptide(L)'
;EKVGTSTESNIVSGGLVRNIQIFGDEVIIDAESVSPTLQAKKKLEVDIMTAIHNDVNVKAKIIVHVTVSEKAKEVAANVIKGASIPGVKSIIAIASGKGGVGKSTVTANLAVTLHKMGFKVGLIDADIYGPSAPLMFDIQHAKPLTVHVDGKNLMGPVEGYGVKLMSIGFFANTDQAVVWRGPMATKALTQMIHDTHWGELDFLLIDLPPGTGDIHLSMVQNLPV
;
A
#
# COMPACT_ATOMS: atom_id res chain seq x y z
N GLU A 1 -21.96 -14.07 22.59
CA GLU A 1 -20.87 -14.94 23.08
C GLU A 1 -20.25 -15.85 22.03
N LYS A 2 -20.95 -16.16 20.91
CA LYS A 2 -20.46 -17.08 19.87
C LYS A 2 -19.59 -16.42 18.79
N VAL A 3 -19.54 -15.07 18.73
CA VAL A 3 -18.68 -14.36 17.76
C VAL A 3 -17.26 -14.30 18.30
N GLY A 4 -16.37 -15.13 17.71
CA GLY A 4 -14.98 -15.27 18.15
C GLY A 4 -14.06 -14.23 17.51
N THR A 5 -13.06 -13.81 18.26
CA THR A 5 -11.81 -13.24 17.75
C THR A 5 -10.81 -14.38 17.56
N SER A 6 -9.80 -14.23 16.74
CA SER A 6 -8.81 -15.27 16.36
C SER A 6 -8.00 -15.90 17.51
N THR A 7 -8.32 -15.58 18.74
CA THR A 7 -7.77 -16.16 19.97
C THR A 7 -8.92 -16.43 20.92
N GLU A 8 -9.14 -17.63 21.34
CA GLU A 8 -10.08 -18.25 22.32
C GLU A 8 -11.08 -17.36 23.14
N SER A 9 -11.15 -16.05 22.94
CA SER A 9 -12.05 -15.10 23.59
C SER A 9 -13.14 -14.61 22.62
N ASN A 10 -14.39 -14.55 23.09
CA ASN A 10 -15.48 -13.96 22.32
C ASN A 10 -15.47 -12.41 22.42
N ILE A 11 -16.24 -11.73 21.56
CA ILE A 11 -16.26 -10.25 21.51
C ILE A 11 -16.79 -9.59 22.80
N VAL A 12 -17.59 -10.30 23.58
CA VAL A 12 -18.15 -9.79 24.84
C VAL A 12 -17.08 -9.86 25.93
N SER A 13 -16.45 -11.05 26.11
CA SER A 13 -15.35 -11.22 27.08
C SER A 13 -14.12 -10.40 26.72
N GLY A 14 -13.91 -10.13 25.41
CA GLY A 14 -12.87 -9.25 24.92
C GLY A 14 -13.16 -7.73 25.06
N GLY A 15 -14.31 -7.37 25.61
CA GLY A 15 -14.69 -5.96 25.83
C GLY A 15 -14.90 -5.16 24.54
N LEU A 16 -15.18 -5.82 23.43
CA LEU A 16 -15.38 -5.17 22.12
C LEU A 16 -16.84 -4.73 21.90
N VAL A 17 -17.79 -5.18 22.71
CA VAL A 17 -19.17 -4.69 22.73
C VAL A 17 -19.24 -3.53 23.72
N ARG A 18 -19.60 -2.34 23.23
CA ARG A 18 -19.66 -1.11 24.04
C ARG A 18 -21.04 -0.82 24.59
N ASN A 19 -22.07 -1.12 23.79
CA ASN A 19 -23.43 -0.81 24.17
C ASN A 19 -24.41 -1.76 23.47
N ILE A 20 -25.52 -2.10 24.13
CA ILE A 20 -26.64 -2.86 23.59
C ILE A 20 -27.92 -2.17 24.03
N GLN A 21 -28.77 -1.77 23.09
CA GLN A 21 -30.07 -1.19 23.34
C GLN A 21 -31.14 -2.05 22.69
N ILE A 22 -32.22 -2.32 23.42
CA ILE A 22 -33.33 -3.17 22.94
C ILE A 22 -34.62 -2.36 23.07
N PHE A 23 -35.32 -2.20 21.93
CA PHE A 23 -36.57 -1.50 21.82
C PHE A 23 -37.63 -2.44 21.19
N GLY A 24 -38.30 -3.22 21.98
CA GLY A 24 -39.24 -4.27 21.45
C GLY A 24 -38.47 -5.28 20.61
N ASP A 25 -38.79 -5.35 19.30
CA ASP A 25 -38.12 -6.26 18.35
C ASP A 25 -36.88 -5.63 17.67
N GLU A 26 -36.49 -4.42 18.03
CA GLU A 26 -35.31 -3.73 17.48
C GLU A 26 -34.15 -3.82 18.47
N VAL A 27 -32.99 -4.26 17.98
CA VAL A 27 -31.75 -4.41 18.77
C VAL A 27 -30.66 -3.56 18.11
N ILE A 28 -30.11 -2.63 18.85
CA ILE A 28 -29.00 -1.75 18.42
C ILE A 28 -27.76 -2.16 19.19
N ILE A 29 -26.67 -2.45 18.48
CA ILE A 29 -25.40 -2.87 19.09
C ILE A 29 -24.26 -1.98 18.59
N ASP A 30 -23.56 -1.39 19.53
CA ASP A 30 -22.31 -0.67 19.30
C ASP A 30 -21.14 -1.61 19.62
N ALA A 31 -20.36 -1.97 18.60
CA ALA A 31 -19.21 -2.85 18.73
C ALA A 31 -17.93 -2.21 18.19
N GLU A 32 -16.77 -2.65 18.67
CA GLU A 32 -15.48 -2.22 18.17
C GLU A 32 -14.77 -3.34 17.42
N SER A 33 -14.22 -3.02 16.26
CA SER A 33 -13.34 -3.91 15.51
C SER A 33 -11.88 -3.71 15.95
N VAL A 34 -11.16 -4.80 16.13
CA VAL A 34 -9.71 -4.81 16.38
C VAL A 34 -8.90 -4.55 15.09
N SER A 35 -9.55 -4.54 13.93
CA SER A 35 -8.93 -4.26 12.64
C SER A 35 -9.60 -3.05 11.97
N PRO A 36 -8.83 -2.11 11.39
CA PRO A 36 -9.38 -0.93 10.73
C PRO A 36 -9.97 -1.22 9.34
N THR A 37 -9.78 -2.42 8.79
CA THR A 37 -10.21 -2.76 7.44
C THR A 37 -11.72 -2.83 7.30
N LEU A 38 -12.25 -2.38 6.14
CA LEU A 38 -13.68 -2.43 5.86
C LEU A 38 -14.23 -3.86 5.85
N GLN A 39 -13.41 -4.82 5.39
CA GLN A 39 -13.77 -6.24 5.37
C GLN A 39 -13.95 -6.80 6.79
N ALA A 40 -13.05 -6.47 7.72
CA ALA A 40 -13.16 -6.89 9.11
C ALA A 40 -14.39 -6.31 9.79
N LYS A 41 -14.71 -5.04 9.55
CA LYS A 41 -15.93 -4.39 10.06
C LYS A 41 -17.19 -5.08 9.54
N LYS A 42 -17.30 -5.28 8.21
CA LYS A 42 -18.45 -5.96 7.60
C LYS A 42 -18.59 -7.41 8.08
N LYS A 43 -17.47 -8.13 8.22
CA LYS A 43 -17.50 -9.49 8.75
C LYS A 43 -18.05 -9.51 10.18
N LEU A 44 -17.55 -8.65 11.06
CA LEU A 44 -18.01 -8.53 12.44
C LEU A 44 -19.50 -8.17 12.52
N GLU A 45 -19.97 -7.24 11.69
CA GLU A 45 -21.37 -6.88 11.57
C GLU A 45 -22.24 -8.09 11.20
N VAL A 46 -21.86 -8.82 10.15
CA VAL A 46 -22.59 -10.01 9.68
C VAL A 46 -22.55 -11.13 10.74
N ASP A 47 -21.43 -11.36 11.38
CA ASP A 47 -21.28 -12.39 12.41
C ASP A 47 -22.18 -12.10 13.63
N ILE A 48 -22.27 -10.83 14.07
CA ILE A 48 -23.16 -10.40 15.16
C ILE A 48 -24.64 -10.57 14.75
N MET A 49 -25.02 -10.11 13.57
CA MET A 49 -26.40 -10.26 13.07
C MET A 49 -26.80 -11.72 12.97
N THR A 50 -25.92 -12.56 12.45
CA THR A 50 -26.18 -14.00 12.28
C THR A 50 -26.33 -14.70 13.64
N ALA A 51 -25.48 -14.37 14.61
CA ALA A 51 -25.55 -14.95 15.94
C ALA A 51 -26.87 -14.58 16.65
N ILE A 52 -27.35 -13.35 16.53
CA ILE A 52 -28.60 -12.94 17.16
C ILE A 52 -29.80 -13.57 16.46
N HIS A 53 -29.84 -13.62 15.14
CA HIS A 53 -30.92 -14.27 14.40
C HIS A 53 -31.02 -15.76 14.70
N ASN A 54 -29.87 -16.46 14.83
CA ASN A 54 -29.87 -17.90 15.04
C ASN A 54 -30.17 -18.31 16.50
N ASP A 55 -29.70 -17.53 17.45
CA ASP A 55 -29.68 -17.96 18.85
C ASP A 55 -30.66 -17.19 19.75
N VAL A 56 -31.21 -16.05 19.29
CA VAL A 56 -32.06 -15.18 20.11
C VAL A 56 -33.43 -14.95 19.49
N ASN A 57 -33.50 -14.30 18.31
CA ASN A 57 -34.77 -13.99 17.66
C ASN A 57 -34.59 -13.81 16.16
N VAL A 58 -35.14 -14.72 15.38
CA VAL A 58 -35.11 -14.70 13.89
C VAL A 58 -35.81 -13.46 13.31
N LYS A 59 -36.75 -12.85 14.03
CA LYS A 59 -37.52 -11.68 13.55
C LYS A 59 -36.98 -10.35 14.06
N ALA A 60 -35.92 -10.35 14.88
CA ALA A 60 -35.37 -9.12 15.40
C ALA A 60 -34.80 -8.25 14.28
N LYS A 61 -35.13 -6.96 14.32
CA LYS A 61 -34.50 -5.94 13.47
C LYS A 61 -33.21 -5.52 14.15
N ILE A 62 -32.07 -5.92 13.57
CA ILE A 62 -30.74 -5.72 14.18
C ILE A 62 -30.02 -4.59 13.45
N ILE A 63 -29.52 -3.62 14.20
CA ILE A 63 -28.66 -2.54 13.74
C ILE A 63 -27.33 -2.67 14.48
N VAL A 64 -26.25 -2.85 13.73
CA VAL A 64 -24.91 -2.98 14.31
C VAL A 64 -24.05 -1.81 13.84
N HIS A 65 -23.54 -1.01 14.77
CA HIS A 65 -22.58 0.05 14.52
C HIS A 65 -21.19 -0.46 14.88
N VAL A 66 -20.35 -0.67 13.87
CA VAL A 66 -18.96 -1.11 14.10
C VAL A 66 -18.00 0.07 13.95
N THR A 67 -17.39 0.45 15.07
CA THR A 67 -16.30 1.44 15.12
C THR A 67 -14.95 0.73 15.20
N VAL A 68 -13.85 1.45 15.02
CA VAL A 68 -12.48 0.92 15.20
C VAL A 68 -12.03 1.25 16.60
N SER A 69 -11.52 0.26 17.33
CA SER A 69 -10.98 0.46 18.67
C SER A 69 -9.80 1.45 18.65
N GLU A 70 -9.62 2.23 19.74
CA GLU A 70 -8.50 3.18 19.81
C GLU A 70 -7.14 2.50 19.71
N LYS A 71 -6.97 1.31 20.31
CA LYS A 71 -5.77 0.49 20.13
C LYS A 71 -5.54 0.10 18.68
N ALA A 72 -6.60 -0.22 17.94
CA ALA A 72 -6.47 -0.54 16.51
C ALA A 72 -6.19 0.70 15.66
N LYS A 73 -6.66 1.88 16.07
CA LYS A 73 -6.28 3.16 15.44
C LYS A 73 -4.82 3.51 15.70
N GLU A 74 -4.32 3.31 16.92
CA GLU A 74 -2.90 3.52 17.25
C GLU A 74 -1.99 2.53 16.51
N VAL A 75 -2.38 1.26 16.43
CA VAL A 75 -1.65 0.26 15.65
C VAL A 75 -1.70 0.61 14.16
N ALA A 76 -2.85 1.04 13.63
CA ALA A 76 -2.96 1.49 12.24
C ALA A 76 -2.15 2.78 11.99
N ALA A 77 -2.14 3.72 12.92
CA ALA A 77 -1.32 4.93 12.84
C ALA A 77 0.20 4.61 12.92
N ASN A 78 0.58 3.56 13.65
CA ASN A 78 1.96 3.08 13.69
C ASN A 78 2.33 2.21 12.46
N VAL A 79 1.36 1.55 11.82
CA VAL A 79 1.54 0.76 10.58
C VAL A 79 1.59 1.65 9.33
N ILE A 80 1.13 2.90 9.41
CA ILE A 80 1.25 3.90 8.32
C ILE A 80 2.69 4.45 8.19
N LYS A 81 3.57 4.22 9.15
CA LYS A 81 5.02 4.41 8.95
C LYS A 81 5.58 3.19 8.23
N GLY A 82 5.53 3.20 6.90
CA GLY A 82 6.29 2.27 6.07
C GLY A 82 7.75 2.23 6.52
N ALA A 83 8.42 1.09 6.34
CA ALA A 83 9.81 0.96 6.71
C ALA A 83 10.66 1.99 5.96
N SER A 84 11.48 2.75 6.69
CA SER A 84 12.40 3.71 6.07
C SER A 84 13.32 3.00 5.07
N ILE A 85 13.57 3.62 3.94
CA ILE A 85 14.52 3.11 2.94
C ILE A 85 15.91 3.61 3.35
N PRO A 86 16.87 2.70 3.61
CA PRO A 86 18.20 3.11 4.06
C PRO A 86 18.84 4.10 3.09
N GLY A 87 19.37 5.21 3.62
CA GLY A 87 20.05 6.25 2.85
C GLY A 87 19.11 7.24 2.14
N VAL A 88 17.79 7.07 2.17
CA VAL A 88 16.82 7.97 1.54
C VAL A 88 16.24 8.94 2.58
N LYS A 89 16.42 10.27 2.36
CA LYS A 89 15.95 11.31 3.29
C LYS A 89 14.46 11.61 3.15
N SER A 90 13.98 11.71 1.91
CA SER A 90 12.59 12.08 1.62
C SER A 90 12.03 11.28 0.45
N ILE A 91 10.77 10.85 0.56
CA ILE A 91 10.05 10.13 -0.49
C ILE A 91 8.89 11.01 -0.96
N ILE A 92 8.72 11.13 -2.27
CA ILE A 92 7.64 11.89 -2.90
C ILE A 92 6.91 10.98 -3.87
N ALA A 93 5.67 10.65 -3.57
CA ALA A 93 4.82 9.86 -4.46
C ALA A 93 3.99 10.79 -5.37
N ILE A 94 4.02 10.54 -6.67
CA ILE A 94 3.28 11.29 -7.68
C ILE A 94 2.15 10.40 -8.21
N ALA A 95 0.92 10.83 -8.01
CA ALA A 95 -0.29 10.10 -8.38
C ALA A 95 -1.20 10.92 -9.29
N SER A 96 -2.06 10.24 -10.04
CA SER A 96 -3.13 10.88 -10.82
C SER A 96 -4.40 10.06 -10.81
N GLY A 97 -5.55 10.71 -10.77
CA GLY A 97 -6.87 10.04 -10.78
C GLY A 97 -7.21 9.36 -12.10
N LYS A 98 -6.54 9.72 -13.20
CA LYS A 98 -6.73 9.12 -14.54
C LYS A 98 -5.44 9.10 -15.34
N GLY A 99 -5.36 8.20 -16.34
CA GLY A 99 -4.24 8.11 -17.25
C GLY A 99 -4.16 9.27 -18.26
N GLY A 100 -2.97 9.46 -18.83
CA GLY A 100 -2.76 10.43 -19.93
C GLY A 100 -2.76 11.90 -19.54
N VAL A 101 -2.65 12.24 -18.25
CA VAL A 101 -2.66 13.64 -17.76
C VAL A 101 -1.26 14.26 -17.62
N GLY A 102 -0.21 13.52 -17.98
CA GLY A 102 1.17 14.01 -17.89
C GLY A 102 1.87 13.70 -16.57
N LYS A 103 1.34 12.79 -15.73
CA LYS A 103 1.94 12.39 -14.45
C LYS A 103 3.42 12.04 -14.57
N SER A 104 3.77 11.08 -15.43
CA SER A 104 5.16 10.62 -15.62
C SER A 104 6.06 11.71 -16.20
N THR A 105 5.52 12.57 -17.07
CA THR A 105 6.23 13.75 -17.60
C THR A 105 6.59 14.72 -16.47
N VAL A 106 5.65 15.01 -15.57
CA VAL A 106 5.91 15.87 -14.40
C VAL A 106 6.95 15.22 -13.51
N THR A 107 6.82 13.92 -13.23
CA THR A 107 7.76 13.17 -12.36
C THR A 107 9.17 13.18 -12.93
N ALA A 108 9.34 12.90 -14.21
CA ALA A 108 10.66 12.90 -14.87
C ALA A 108 11.30 14.29 -14.85
N ASN A 109 10.54 15.33 -15.19
CA ASN A 109 11.06 16.71 -15.18
C ASN A 109 11.40 17.17 -13.75
N LEU A 110 10.61 16.80 -12.74
CA LEU A 110 10.91 17.10 -11.34
C LEU A 110 12.22 16.43 -10.91
N ALA A 111 12.40 15.14 -11.25
CA ALA A 111 13.63 14.39 -10.91
C ALA A 111 14.88 15.06 -11.48
N VAL A 112 14.86 15.37 -12.79
CA VAL A 112 15.99 16.02 -13.47
C VAL A 112 16.21 17.44 -12.95
N THR A 113 15.14 18.18 -12.63
CA THR A 113 15.27 19.53 -12.07
C THR A 113 15.91 19.51 -10.69
N LEU A 114 15.46 18.64 -9.80
CA LEU A 114 16.06 18.47 -8.48
C LEU A 114 17.53 18.06 -8.59
N HIS A 115 17.88 17.16 -9.52
CA HIS A 115 19.28 16.79 -9.77
C HIS A 115 20.10 18.01 -10.24
N LYS A 116 19.59 18.81 -11.18
CA LYS A 116 20.27 20.05 -11.63
C LYS A 116 20.44 21.09 -10.53
N MET A 117 19.60 21.06 -9.50
CA MET A 117 19.75 21.89 -8.30
C MET A 117 20.79 21.35 -7.31
N GLY A 118 21.44 20.21 -7.60
CA GLY A 118 22.50 19.62 -6.81
C GLY A 118 22.04 18.54 -5.82
N PHE A 119 20.76 18.14 -5.85
CA PHE A 119 20.27 17.06 -5.00
C PHE A 119 20.58 15.68 -5.59
N LYS A 120 20.79 14.69 -4.72
CA LYS A 120 20.88 13.28 -5.08
C LYS A 120 19.47 12.72 -5.21
N VAL A 121 19.08 12.31 -6.42
CA VAL A 121 17.69 11.94 -6.75
C VAL A 121 17.61 10.52 -7.27
N GLY A 122 16.62 9.77 -6.74
CA GLY A 122 16.17 8.50 -7.27
C GLY A 122 14.76 8.62 -7.85
N LEU A 123 14.42 7.77 -8.80
CA LEU A 123 13.09 7.66 -9.39
C LEU A 123 12.69 6.20 -9.50
N ILE A 124 11.50 5.86 -9.00
CA ILE A 124 10.84 4.58 -9.23
C ILE A 124 9.68 4.80 -10.20
N ASP A 125 9.70 4.12 -11.34
CA ASP A 125 8.58 4.02 -12.26
C ASP A 125 7.76 2.77 -11.90
N ALA A 126 6.65 3.00 -11.24
CA ALA A 126 5.74 1.98 -10.73
C ALA A 126 4.54 1.75 -11.66
N ASP A 127 4.48 2.38 -12.84
CA ASP A 127 3.39 2.17 -13.79
C ASP A 127 3.57 0.86 -14.56
N ILE A 128 2.92 -0.18 -14.04
CA ILE A 128 3.02 -1.55 -14.55
C ILE A 128 2.42 -1.70 -15.95
N TYR A 129 1.43 -0.87 -16.27
CA TYR A 129 0.68 -0.95 -17.52
C TYR A 129 1.31 -0.15 -18.67
N GLY A 130 2.20 0.77 -18.35
CA GLY A 130 2.86 1.62 -19.33
C GLY A 130 4.12 2.27 -18.79
N PRO A 131 5.16 1.47 -18.42
CA PRO A 131 6.38 2.02 -17.88
C PRO A 131 7.05 2.92 -18.93
N SER A 132 7.13 4.21 -18.62
CA SER A 132 7.59 5.22 -19.57
C SER A 132 8.93 5.85 -19.18
N ALA A 133 9.34 5.75 -17.93
CA ALA A 133 10.57 6.39 -17.47
C ALA A 133 11.84 5.89 -18.19
N PRO A 134 12.03 4.58 -18.49
CA PRO A 134 13.20 4.15 -19.26
C PRO A 134 13.32 4.84 -20.61
N LEU A 135 12.20 5.06 -21.30
CA LEU A 135 12.19 5.78 -22.59
C LEU A 135 12.49 7.27 -22.40
N MET A 136 11.89 7.91 -21.39
CA MET A 136 12.10 9.35 -21.12
C MET A 136 13.54 9.67 -20.72
N PHE A 137 14.24 8.70 -20.12
CA PHE A 137 15.63 8.83 -19.67
C PHE A 137 16.65 8.25 -20.65
N ASP A 138 16.21 7.82 -21.85
CA ASP A 138 17.05 7.21 -22.91
C ASP A 138 17.88 6.01 -22.43
N ILE A 139 17.26 5.18 -21.57
CA ILE A 139 17.87 4.00 -20.95
C ILE A 139 16.99 2.74 -21.11
N GLN A 140 16.15 2.68 -22.14
CA GLN A 140 15.20 1.56 -22.34
C GLN A 140 15.88 0.21 -22.56
N HIS A 141 17.13 0.20 -23.00
CA HIS A 141 17.92 -1.03 -23.22
C HIS A 141 18.83 -1.39 -22.05
N ALA A 142 18.91 -0.52 -21.05
CA ALA A 142 19.68 -0.79 -19.84
C ALA A 142 18.97 -1.79 -18.94
N LYS A 143 19.75 -2.50 -18.14
CA LYS A 143 19.22 -3.44 -17.14
C LYS A 143 19.91 -3.21 -15.81
N PRO A 144 19.15 -3.26 -14.69
CA PRO A 144 19.71 -3.24 -13.36
C PRO A 144 20.70 -4.38 -13.17
N LEU A 145 21.86 -4.09 -12.63
CA LEU A 145 22.87 -5.08 -12.30
C LEU A 145 22.68 -5.52 -10.83
N THR A 146 23.09 -6.75 -10.53
CA THR A 146 23.17 -7.17 -9.13
C THR A 146 24.43 -6.58 -8.50
N VAL A 147 24.27 -5.92 -7.35
CA VAL A 147 25.35 -5.39 -6.52
C VAL A 147 25.38 -6.14 -5.18
N HIS A 148 26.57 -6.42 -4.69
CA HIS A 148 26.75 -7.11 -3.41
C HIS A 148 27.11 -6.08 -2.32
N VAL A 149 26.21 -5.89 -1.35
CA VAL A 149 26.36 -4.92 -0.26
C VAL A 149 26.04 -5.59 1.06
N ASP A 150 26.94 -5.53 2.03
CA ASP A 150 26.77 -6.08 3.37
C ASP A 150 26.28 -7.54 3.41
N GLY A 151 26.84 -8.38 2.52
CA GLY A 151 26.48 -9.80 2.42
C GLY A 151 25.14 -10.08 1.75
N LYS A 152 24.47 -9.07 1.16
CA LYS A 152 23.20 -9.21 0.45
C LYS A 152 23.36 -8.86 -1.03
N ASN A 153 22.63 -9.59 -1.87
CA ASN A 153 22.51 -9.24 -3.28
C ASN A 153 21.34 -8.26 -3.44
N LEU A 154 21.65 -7.05 -3.89
CA LEU A 154 20.68 -5.98 -4.14
C LEU A 154 20.68 -5.62 -5.63
N MET A 155 19.67 -4.94 -6.08
CA MET A 155 19.61 -4.38 -7.43
C MET A 155 20.33 -3.04 -7.47
N GLY A 156 21.24 -2.85 -8.41
CA GLY A 156 21.84 -1.55 -8.69
C GLY A 156 20.89 -0.75 -9.59
N PRO A 157 20.49 0.47 -9.21
CA PRO A 157 19.67 1.29 -10.07
C PRO A 157 20.43 1.68 -11.35
N VAL A 158 19.70 1.87 -12.44
CA VAL A 158 20.24 2.40 -13.69
C VAL A 158 20.34 3.92 -13.57
N GLU A 159 21.38 4.53 -14.10
CA GLU A 159 21.53 5.99 -14.06
C GLU A 159 21.24 6.60 -15.44
N GLY A 160 20.38 7.63 -15.44
CA GLY A 160 20.07 8.43 -16.62
C GLY A 160 19.93 9.90 -16.22
N TYR A 161 20.59 10.80 -16.95
CA TYR A 161 20.61 12.25 -16.66
C TYR A 161 20.95 12.60 -15.20
N GLY A 162 21.80 11.78 -14.55
CA GLY A 162 22.21 11.97 -13.15
C GLY A 162 21.19 11.52 -12.11
N VAL A 163 20.09 10.91 -12.54
CA VAL A 163 19.04 10.36 -11.67
C VAL A 163 19.18 8.83 -11.62
N LYS A 164 19.16 8.25 -10.42
CA LYS A 164 19.11 6.80 -10.22
C LYS A 164 17.70 6.29 -10.46
N LEU A 165 17.52 5.37 -11.41
CA LEU A 165 16.21 4.94 -11.87
C LEU A 165 16.02 3.43 -11.71
N MET A 166 14.84 3.05 -11.19
CA MET A 166 14.30 1.70 -11.25
C MET A 166 12.91 1.74 -11.89
N SER A 167 12.68 0.86 -12.84
CA SER A 167 11.40 0.73 -13.53
C SER A 167 11.01 -0.73 -13.66
N ILE A 168 9.74 -1.01 -13.54
CA ILE A 168 9.19 -2.31 -13.87
C ILE A 168 9.47 -2.69 -15.34
N GLY A 169 9.63 -1.68 -16.21
CA GLY A 169 9.97 -1.84 -17.61
C GLY A 169 11.32 -2.53 -17.87
N PHE A 170 12.26 -2.47 -16.92
CA PHE A 170 13.53 -3.19 -17.05
C PHE A 170 13.40 -4.69 -16.92
N PHE A 171 12.31 -5.18 -16.33
CA PHE A 171 12.03 -6.59 -16.09
C PHE A 171 11.01 -7.18 -17.07
N ALA A 172 10.36 -6.32 -17.86
CA ALA A 172 9.49 -6.77 -18.92
C ALA A 172 10.36 -7.35 -20.06
N ASN A 173 10.22 -8.64 -20.34
CA ASN A 173 10.78 -9.22 -21.56
C ASN A 173 9.93 -8.74 -22.74
N THR A 174 10.58 -8.13 -23.74
CA THR A 174 9.94 -7.65 -24.98
C THR A 174 9.23 -8.75 -25.76
N ASP A 175 9.61 -10.02 -25.54
CA ASP A 175 9.11 -11.18 -26.28
C ASP A 175 8.02 -11.98 -25.57
N GLN A 176 7.67 -11.63 -24.32
CA GLN A 176 6.59 -12.29 -23.56
C GLN A 176 5.72 -11.24 -22.87
N ALA A 177 4.43 -11.26 -23.20
CA ALA A 177 3.43 -10.47 -22.46
C ALA A 177 3.35 -11.00 -21.03
N VAL A 178 4.04 -10.35 -20.08
CA VAL A 178 3.91 -10.66 -18.66
C VAL A 178 2.58 -10.08 -18.20
N VAL A 179 1.62 -10.96 -17.92
CA VAL A 179 0.34 -10.54 -17.32
C VAL A 179 0.58 -10.26 -15.85
N TRP A 180 0.80 -9.00 -15.53
CA TRP A 180 0.92 -8.53 -14.15
C TRP A 180 -0.42 -8.61 -13.44
N ARG A 181 -0.59 -9.59 -12.55
CA ARG A 181 -1.75 -9.64 -11.64
C ARG A 181 -1.45 -8.80 -10.40
N GLY A 182 -2.47 -8.16 -9.80
CA GLY A 182 -2.31 -7.24 -8.67
C GLY A 182 -1.29 -7.67 -7.60
N PRO A 183 -1.37 -8.91 -7.04
CA PRO A 183 -0.40 -9.37 -6.03
C PRO A 183 1.05 -9.47 -6.53
N MET A 184 1.25 -9.87 -7.80
CA MET A 184 2.60 -9.94 -8.41
C MET A 184 3.19 -8.54 -8.59
N ALA A 185 2.35 -7.61 -9.03
CA ALA A 185 2.70 -6.21 -9.20
C ALA A 185 3.14 -5.57 -7.89
N THR A 186 2.35 -5.73 -6.83
CA THR A 186 2.69 -5.22 -5.48
C THR A 186 4.00 -5.81 -4.97
N LYS A 187 4.22 -7.12 -5.15
CA LYS A 187 5.47 -7.77 -4.76
C LYS A 187 6.68 -7.22 -5.51
N ALA A 188 6.58 -7.07 -6.84
CA ALA A 188 7.66 -6.52 -7.66
C ALA A 188 8.01 -5.08 -7.26
N LEU A 189 6.98 -4.25 -7.00
CA LEU A 189 7.18 -2.88 -6.53
C LEU A 189 7.85 -2.84 -5.15
N THR A 190 7.41 -3.68 -4.21
CA THR A 190 8.04 -3.79 -2.89
C THR A 190 9.52 -4.18 -3.02
N GLN A 191 9.85 -5.12 -3.91
CA GLN A 191 11.22 -5.50 -4.19
C GLN A 191 12.03 -4.34 -4.82
N MET A 192 11.49 -3.62 -5.81
CA MET A 192 12.16 -2.46 -6.39
C MET A 192 12.44 -1.36 -5.37
N ILE A 193 11.57 -1.21 -4.37
CA ILE A 193 11.74 -0.21 -3.33
C ILE A 193 12.82 -0.64 -2.33
N HIS A 194 12.74 -1.86 -1.79
CA HIS A 194 13.52 -2.31 -0.65
C HIS A 194 14.78 -3.09 -1.01
N ASP A 195 14.77 -3.80 -2.16
CA ASP A 195 15.91 -4.60 -2.63
C ASP A 195 16.79 -3.85 -3.63
N THR A 196 16.60 -2.53 -3.78
CA THR A 196 17.48 -1.67 -4.57
C THR A 196 18.50 -0.96 -3.69
N HIS A 197 19.77 -1.00 -4.10
CA HIS A 197 20.84 -0.25 -3.46
C HIS A 197 20.82 1.22 -3.89
N TRP A 198 19.97 2.01 -3.24
CA TRP A 198 19.82 3.43 -3.55
C TRP A 198 21.05 4.27 -3.14
N GLY A 199 21.78 3.83 -2.08
CA GLY A 199 22.81 4.63 -1.45
C GLY A 199 22.20 5.91 -0.83
N GLU A 200 23.01 6.97 -0.75
CA GLU A 200 22.52 8.25 -0.22
C GLU A 200 21.68 9.01 -1.25
N LEU A 201 20.43 9.30 -0.92
CA LEU A 201 19.50 10.12 -1.71
C LEU A 201 18.89 11.22 -0.85
N ASP A 202 18.75 12.42 -1.43
CA ASP A 202 17.96 13.50 -0.83
C ASP A 202 16.47 13.27 -1.11
N PHE A 203 16.13 12.85 -2.33
CA PHE A 203 14.76 12.57 -2.76
C PHE A 203 14.65 11.25 -3.52
N LEU A 204 13.64 10.47 -3.19
CA LEU A 204 13.19 9.33 -3.99
C LEU A 204 11.79 9.63 -4.49
N LEU A 205 11.66 9.84 -5.79
CA LEU A 205 10.37 10.07 -6.45
C LEU A 205 9.75 8.74 -6.85
N ILE A 206 8.45 8.60 -6.70
CA ILE A 206 7.72 7.39 -7.10
C ILE A 206 6.59 7.78 -8.04
N ASP A 207 6.70 7.38 -9.29
CA ASP A 207 5.67 7.54 -10.31
C ASP A 207 4.66 6.41 -10.20
N LEU A 208 3.52 6.67 -9.53
CA LEU A 208 2.48 5.68 -9.27
C LEU A 208 1.66 5.38 -10.53
N PRO A 209 1.06 4.18 -10.69
CA PRO A 209 0.13 3.92 -11.77
C PRO A 209 -1.07 4.88 -11.71
N PRO A 210 -1.80 5.11 -12.80
CA PRO A 210 -3.00 5.95 -12.78
C PRO A 210 -4.16 5.26 -12.04
N GLY A 211 -5.05 6.07 -11.45
CA GLY A 211 -6.26 5.58 -10.77
C GLY A 211 -6.20 5.70 -9.25
N THR A 212 -7.14 5.04 -8.57
CA THR A 212 -7.32 5.07 -7.09
C THR A 212 -7.45 3.68 -6.50
N GLY A 213 -6.93 2.65 -7.17
CA GLY A 213 -7.11 1.25 -6.81
C GLY A 213 -6.22 0.77 -5.65
N ASP A 214 -6.38 -0.52 -5.32
CA ASP A 214 -5.69 -1.19 -4.20
C ASP A 214 -4.15 -1.09 -4.26
N ILE A 215 -3.58 -0.92 -5.47
CA ILE A 215 -2.14 -0.74 -5.65
C ILE A 215 -1.65 0.54 -4.99
N HIS A 216 -2.39 1.66 -5.14
CA HIS A 216 -2.06 2.93 -4.49
C HIS A 216 -2.10 2.81 -2.97
N LEU A 217 -3.16 2.19 -2.43
CA LEU A 217 -3.31 1.98 -0.99
C LEU A 217 -2.18 1.11 -0.45
N SER A 218 -1.86 0.02 -1.14
CA SER A 218 -0.75 -0.87 -0.74
C SER A 218 0.60 -0.16 -0.77
N MET A 219 0.83 0.73 -1.74
CA MET A 219 2.09 1.47 -1.82
C MET A 219 2.20 2.53 -0.73
N VAL A 220 1.15 3.34 -0.51
CA VAL A 220 1.14 4.35 0.55
C VAL A 220 1.27 3.71 1.93
N GLN A 221 0.71 2.52 2.15
CA GLN A 221 0.85 1.78 3.40
C GLN A 221 2.26 1.22 3.65
N ASN A 222 3.01 0.95 2.58
CA ASN A 222 4.35 0.35 2.67
C ASN A 222 5.50 1.38 2.56
N LEU A 223 5.18 2.63 2.29
CA LEU A 223 6.14 3.72 2.12
C LEU A 223 5.98 4.76 3.24
N PRO A 224 7.09 5.29 3.76
CA PRO A 224 7.09 6.41 4.70
C PRO A 224 6.91 7.75 3.94
N VAL A 225 5.74 7.90 3.29
CA VAL A 225 5.35 9.12 2.55
C VAL A 225 4.57 10.08 3.44
#